data_199cd2bf4abf1e356a5c5883ab048333
#
_entry.id   199cd2bf4abf1e356a5c5883ab048333
#
_cell.length_a   1.000
_cell.length_b   1.000
_cell.length_c   1.000
_cell.angle_alpha   90.00
_cell.angle_beta   90.00
_cell.angle_gamma   90.00
#
_symmetry.space_group_name_H-M   'P 1'
#
loop_
_entity.id
_entity.type
_entity.pdbx_description
1 polymer ?
#
loop_
_entity_poly.entity_id
_entity_poly.type
_entity_poly.pdbx_seq_one_letter_code
_entity_poly.pdbx_strand_id
1 'polypeptide(L)'
;MVTYISDYKKLVERQIENEAEMRNRGGKRTETRENKAVEKERESMTTHGKKLLKASIDKFENTIQTFLNENNRGPKFVAKKYLDQLEPRLTAVIAAKKIIDSVTSVRKFTAQAISLGGKIEDELYFQAFSQSPENKALFESINKDLDKRSNHYEYRRWKLLLSSKRKGFEWDRWPVRDKLLVGELLISLFIEATGLVQVEKVFKRKRAYNVLTATKKTLEWIKNVKDFNKFFDPEFYPLICKPRRWKTSIGGGYISRHIEPMFLVTGNNITSHRTYIEELKNYDMPGVYNGLNTLQETPWVVNKHILNVAKTVFNDDSRNRGGLITSKLMELPNKPHNISDKSPEGLKALSKWKSQATIVYTQNQKLKSKRLAEANTIYIGNKFADEKQIYHVGRLCFRDRFYYVTGYFNPQGTDLAKAMHLFANKKPLGTVGEKYLCLQLANTYGEDKISLDDRIKWVHKNKDQIIASAKDPFNNSFWEHADKGFFKLKKKIKN
;
A
#
# COMPACT_ATOMS: atom_id res chain seq x y z
N MET A 1 47.82 -2.29 2.99
CA MET A 1 46.87 -1.57 3.89
C MET A 1 46.25 -0.34 3.22
N VAL A 2 46.99 0.50 2.52
CA VAL A 2 46.50 1.71 1.82
C VAL A 2 45.49 1.36 0.72
N THR A 3 45.75 0.34 -0.10
CA THR A 3 44.84 -0.11 -1.19
C THR A 3 43.50 -0.62 -0.66
N TYR A 4 43.52 -1.35 0.45
CA TYR A 4 42.31 -1.90 1.08
C TYR A 4 41.39 -0.79 1.63
N ILE A 5 41.96 0.26 2.20
CA ILE A 5 41.22 1.43 2.73
C ILE A 5 40.61 2.22 1.56
N SER A 6 41.34 2.38 0.45
CA SER A 6 40.83 3.04 -0.76
C SER A 6 39.63 2.30 -1.37
N ASP A 7 39.72 0.97 -1.46
CA ASP A 7 38.63 0.15 -2.03
C ASP A 7 37.39 0.13 -1.15
N TYR A 8 37.57 0.10 0.18
CA TYR A 8 36.45 0.20 1.12
C TYR A 8 35.77 1.58 1.06
N LYS A 9 36.53 2.65 0.91
CA LYS A 9 35.98 4.00 0.76
C LYS A 9 35.13 4.13 -0.50
N LYS A 10 35.60 3.64 -1.63
CA LYS A 10 34.84 3.58 -2.88
C LYS A 10 33.55 2.76 -2.73
N LEU A 11 33.61 1.64 -2.01
CA LEU A 11 32.44 0.80 -1.75
C LEU A 11 31.38 1.55 -0.91
N VAL A 12 31.79 2.32 0.09
CA VAL A 12 30.90 3.15 0.91
C VAL A 12 30.30 4.29 0.08
N GLU A 13 31.06 4.93 -0.79
CA GLU A 13 30.56 5.96 -1.71
C GLU A 13 29.46 5.40 -2.64
N ARG A 14 29.69 4.24 -3.28
CA ARG A 14 28.66 3.53 -4.07
C ARG A 14 27.45 3.15 -3.24
N GLN A 15 27.63 2.78 -1.98
CA GLN A 15 26.51 2.50 -1.08
C GLN A 15 25.66 3.75 -0.82
N ILE A 16 26.28 4.90 -0.61
CA ILE A 16 25.57 6.17 -0.41
C ILE A 16 24.78 6.54 -1.67
N GLU A 17 25.32 6.30 -2.86
CA GLU A 17 24.59 6.48 -4.13
C GLU A 17 23.38 5.55 -4.23
N ASN A 18 23.52 4.27 -3.87
CA ASN A 18 22.40 3.33 -3.82
C ASN A 18 21.32 3.80 -2.82
N GLU A 19 21.70 4.35 -1.69
CA GLU A 19 20.78 4.88 -0.68
C GLU A 19 20.06 6.14 -1.19
N ALA A 20 20.75 7.00 -1.94
CA ALA A 20 20.11 8.12 -2.63
C ALA A 20 19.08 7.66 -3.66
N GLU A 21 19.37 6.59 -4.42
CA GLU A 21 18.41 5.97 -5.34
C GLU A 21 17.19 5.39 -4.59
N MET A 22 17.39 4.67 -3.47
CA MET A 22 16.30 4.15 -2.64
C MET A 22 15.32 5.26 -2.23
N ARG A 23 15.86 6.41 -1.81
CA ARG A 23 15.07 7.59 -1.45
C ARG A 23 14.32 8.16 -2.65
N ASN A 24 15.00 8.33 -3.77
CA ASN A 24 14.41 8.90 -4.99
C ASN A 24 13.28 8.01 -5.54
N ARG A 25 13.45 6.70 -5.56
CA ARG A 25 12.40 5.76 -6.00
C ARG A 25 11.21 5.72 -5.06
N GLY A 26 11.46 5.70 -3.75
CA GLY A 26 10.40 5.79 -2.76
C GLY A 26 9.63 7.11 -2.87
N GLY A 27 10.32 8.23 -3.07
CA GLY A 27 9.73 9.54 -3.31
C GLY A 27 8.83 9.57 -4.56
N LYS A 28 9.28 9.02 -5.70
CA LYS A 28 8.48 8.88 -6.93
C LYS A 28 7.23 8.03 -6.72
N ARG A 29 7.36 6.92 -5.96
CA ARG A 29 6.21 6.07 -5.62
C ARG A 29 5.18 6.82 -4.78
N THR A 30 5.61 7.57 -3.79
CA THR A 30 4.75 8.42 -2.95
C THR A 30 4.07 9.50 -3.77
N GLU A 31 4.80 10.21 -4.62
CA GLU A 31 4.25 11.21 -5.54
C GLU A 31 3.20 10.62 -6.50
N THR A 32 3.48 9.46 -7.11
CA THR A 32 2.51 8.76 -7.96
C THR A 32 1.23 8.40 -7.21
N ARG A 33 1.34 7.96 -5.94
CA ARG A 33 0.19 7.64 -5.09
C ARG A 33 -0.62 8.89 -4.75
N GLU A 34 0.04 9.99 -4.43
CA GLU A 34 -0.61 11.27 -4.13
C GLU A 34 -1.31 11.86 -5.35
N ASN A 35 -0.66 11.87 -6.53
CA ASN A 35 -1.26 12.33 -7.77
C ASN A 35 -2.51 11.53 -8.14
N LYS A 36 -2.47 10.21 -8.01
CA LYS A 36 -3.66 9.35 -8.19
C LYS A 36 -4.78 9.65 -7.19
N ALA A 37 -4.45 10.08 -5.99
CA ALA A 37 -5.46 10.49 -5.00
C ALA A 37 -6.10 11.83 -5.40
N VAL A 38 -5.32 12.78 -5.89
CA VAL A 38 -5.82 14.06 -6.42
C VAL A 38 -6.72 13.84 -7.65
N GLU A 39 -6.28 13.04 -8.63
CA GLU A 39 -7.08 12.69 -9.82
C GLU A 39 -8.43 12.06 -9.47
N LYS A 40 -8.48 11.30 -8.39
CA LYS A 40 -9.70 10.62 -7.90
C LYS A 40 -10.51 11.45 -6.90
N GLU A 41 -10.20 12.74 -6.74
CA GLU A 41 -10.83 13.63 -5.75
C GLU A 41 -10.80 13.03 -4.33
N ARG A 42 -9.64 12.54 -3.90
CA ARG A 42 -9.40 11.93 -2.59
C ARG A 42 -8.18 12.53 -1.88
N GLU A 43 -7.93 13.80 -2.11
CA GLU A 43 -6.75 14.47 -1.56
C GLU A 43 -6.74 14.49 -0.04
N SER A 44 -7.92 14.54 0.61
CA SER A 44 -8.05 14.40 2.07
C SER A 44 -7.47 13.10 2.63
N MET A 45 -7.27 12.08 1.79
CA MET A 45 -6.66 10.80 2.18
C MET A 45 -5.12 10.82 2.11
N THR A 46 -4.53 11.83 1.49
CA THR A 46 -3.07 12.02 1.46
C THR A 46 -2.54 12.48 2.81
N THR A 47 -1.23 12.44 2.99
CA THR A 47 -0.61 12.89 4.25
C THR A 47 -0.86 14.37 4.53
N HIS A 48 -0.71 15.21 3.52
CA HIS A 48 -0.98 16.64 3.65
C HIS A 48 -2.48 16.92 3.82
N GLY A 49 -3.34 16.25 3.07
CA GLY A 49 -4.78 16.41 3.19
C GLY A 49 -5.33 16.03 4.57
N LYS A 50 -4.83 14.94 5.17
CA LYS A 50 -5.19 14.56 6.55
C LYS A 50 -4.76 15.61 7.58
N LYS A 51 -3.58 16.20 7.41
CA LYS A 51 -3.09 17.27 8.31
C LYS A 51 -3.97 18.53 8.17
N LEU A 52 -4.31 18.93 6.93
CA LEU A 52 -5.22 20.04 6.67
C LEU A 52 -6.59 19.79 7.29
N LEU A 53 -7.15 18.60 7.07
CA LEU A 53 -8.45 18.23 7.61
C LEU A 53 -8.46 18.32 9.14
N LYS A 54 -7.47 17.72 9.80
CA LYS A 54 -7.38 17.74 11.26
C LYS A 54 -7.25 19.17 11.82
N ALA A 55 -6.49 20.04 11.15
CA ALA A 55 -6.25 21.41 11.59
C ALA A 55 -7.46 22.34 11.35
N SER A 56 -8.37 21.98 10.44
CA SER A 56 -9.50 22.82 10.06
C SER A 56 -10.81 22.51 10.78
N ILE A 57 -11.02 21.26 11.23
CA ILE A 57 -12.32 20.82 11.76
C ILE A 57 -12.80 21.67 12.92
N ASP A 58 -12.01 21.83 13.98
CA ASP A 58 -12.46 22.52 15.20
C ASP A 58 -12.76 24.02 14.97
N LYS A 59 -11.94 24.69 14.15
CA LYS A 59 -12.19 26.09 13.76
C LYS A 59 -13.43 26.22 12.91
N PHE A 60 -13.62 25.32 11.97
CA PHE A 60 -14.75 25.34 11.07
C PHE A 60 -16.06 25.00 11.77
N GLU A 61 -16.05 24.03 12.70
CA GLU A 61 -17.17 23.71 13.58
C GLU A 61 -17.62 24.94 14.36
N ASN A 62 -16.69 25.65 15.02
CA ASN A 62 -16.98 26.87 15.78
C ASN A 62 -17.61 27.96 14.89
N THR A 63 -17.09 28.15 13.65
CA THR A 63 -17.66 29.13 12.73
C THR A 63 -19.07 28.75 12.26
N ILE A 64 -19.33 27.46 12.00
CA ILE A 64 -20.68 26.96 11.69
C ILE A 64 -21.60 27.21 12.90
N GLN A 65 -21.18 26.87 14.11
CA GLN A 65 -21.99 27.07 15.32
C GLN A 65 -22.32 28.55 15.55
N THR A 66 -21.35 29.45 15.36
CA THR A 66 -21.58 30.90 15.47
C THR A 66 -22.62 31.35 14.46
N PHE A 67 -22.50 30.93 13.19
CA PHE A 67 -23.47 31.24 12.15
C PHE A 67 -24.87 30.73 12.47
N LEU A 68 -24.99 29.51 13.01
CA LEU A 68 -26.27 28.92 13.37
C LEU A 68 -26.95 29.66 14.56
N ASN A 69 -26.17 30.29 15.41
CA ASN A 69 -26.69 31.08 16.55
C ASN A 69 -27.12 32.50 16.12
N GLU A 70 -26.76 32.96 14.92
CA GLU A 70 -27.15 34.28 14.43
C GLU A 70 -28.62 34.29 14.01
N ASN A 71 -29.32 35.40 14.33
CA ASN A 71 -30.74 35.63 14.00
C ASN A 71 -30.94 36.66 12.85
N ASN A 72 -30.01 36.70 11.89
CA ASN A 72 -30.06 37.61 10.76
C ASN A 72 -31.01 37.12 9.65
N ARG A 73 -31.37 38.03 8.75
CA ARG A 73 -32.21 37.74 7.58
C ARG A 73 -31.34 37.83 6.29
N GLY A 74 -31.76 37.13 5.26
CA GLY A 74 -31.10 37.21 3.93
C GLY A 74 -30.89 35.85 3.27
N PRO A 75 -30.38 35.84 2.01
CA PRO A 75 -30.23 34.62 1.20
C PRO A 75 -29.35 33.55 1.87
N LYS A 76 -28.33 33.94 2.64
CA LYS A 76 -27.46 33.00 3.40
C LYS A 76 -28.24 32.20 4.46
N PHE A 77 -29.24 32.82 5.06
CA PHE A 77 -30.06 32.23 6.11
C PHE A 77 -31.12 31.26 5.59
N VAL A 78 -31.43 31.27 4.28
CA VAL A 78 -32.28 30.26 3.66
C VAL A 78 -31.66 28.87 3.79
N ALA A 79 -30.33 28.78 3.77
CA ALA A 79 -29.60 27.53 3.92
C ALA A 79 -29.58 27.03 5.40
N LYS A 80 -29.82 27.91 6.39
CA LYS A 80 -29.80 27.59 7.83
C LYS A 80 -30.75 26.44 8.17
N LYS A 81 -32.00 26.47 7.63
CA LYS A 81 -33.00 25.42 7.86
C LYS A 81 -32.53 23.99 7.54
N TYR A 82 -31.55 23.85 6.64
CA TYR A 82 -30.97 22.56 6.29
C TYR A 82 -29.83 22.18 7.20
N LEU A 83 -29.03 23.16 7.63
CA LEU A 83 -27.87 22.93 8.50
C LEU A 83 -28.26 22.71 9.97
N ASP A 84 -29.36 23.31 10.43
CA ASP A 84 -29.90 23.10 11.78
C ASP A 84 -30.32 21.65 12.04
N GLN A 85 -30.49 20.82 10.99
CA GLN A 85 -30.86 19.42 11.08
C GLN A 85 -29.65 18.49 11.32
N LEU A 86 -28.44 19.00 11.25
CA LEU A 86 -27.21 18.23 11.40
C LEU A 86 -26.36 18.80 12.54
N GLU A 87 -25.68 17.91 13.23
CA GLU A 87 -24.67 18.30 14.20
C GLU A 87 -23.57 19.13 13.53
N PRO A 88 -23.20 20.31 14.05
CA PRO A 88 -22.19 21.20 13.47
C PRO A 88 -20.86 20.52 13.18
N ARG A 89 -20.41 19.64 14.09
CA ARG A 89 -19.18 18.86 13.91
C ARG A 89 -19.25 17.92 12.70
N LEU A 90 -20.35 17.22 12.53
CA LEU A 90 -20.56 16.33 11.38
C LEU A 90 -20.58 17.10 10.08
N THR A 91 -21.29 18.24 10.05
CA THR A 91 -21.32 19.17 8.93
C THR A 91 -19.92 19.67 8.58
N ALA A 92 -19.13 20.08 9.59
CA ALA A 92 -17.75 20.52 9.41
C ALA A 92 -16.86 19.44 8.80
N VAL A 93 -16.95 18.19 9.29
CA VAL A 93 -16.16 17.06 8.78
C VAL A 93 -16.51 16.76 7.30
N ILE A 94 -17.80 16.69 6.96
CA ILE A 94 -18.25 16.40 5.59
C ILE A 94 -17.81 17.53 4.65
N ALA A 95 -18.03 18.77 5.05
CA ALA A 95 -17.72 19.92 4.21
C ALA A 95 -16.20 20.14 4.05
N ALA A 96 -15.45 20.13 5.14
CA ALA A 96 -13.99 20.25 5.10
C ALA A 96 -13.36 19.15 4.24
N LYS A 97 -13.79 17.89 4.44
CA LYS A 97 -13.32 16.78 3.62
C LYS A 97 -13.57 17.02 2.12
N LYS A 98 -14.77 17.44 1.73
CA LYS A 98 -15.12 17.67 0.33
C LYS A 98 -14.35 18.85 -0.27
N ILE A 99 -14.11 19.90 0.48
CA ILE A 99 -13.30 21.05 0.04
C ILE A 99 -11.84 20.64 -0.13
N ILE A 100 -11.26 19.92 0.84
CA ILE A 100 -9.87 19.47 0.80
C ILE A 100 -9.65 18.41 -0.29
N ASP A 101 -10.64 17.58 -0.62
CA ASP A 101 -10.54 16.59 -1.69
C ASP A 101 -10.23 17.20 -3.07
N SER A 102 -10.38 18.51 -3.22
CA SER A 102 -10.09 19.26 -4.43
C SER A 102 -9.20 20.49 -4.23
N VAL A 103 -8.50 20.57 -3.09
CA VAL A 103 -7.73 21.78 -2.70
C VAL A 103 -6.61 22.13 -3.68
N THR A 104 -5.98 21.15 -4.32
CA THR A 104 -4.95 21.40 -5.36
C THR A 104 -5.50 21.37 -6.79
N SER A 105 -6.79 21.07 -6.97
CA SER A 105 -7.45 21.06 -8.28
C SER A 105 -8.26 22.34 -8.49
N VAL A 106 -8.17 22.90 -9.70
CA VAL A 106 -8.98 24.07 -10.06
C VAL A 106 -10.38 23.62 -10.48
N ARG A 107 -11.38 23.96 -9.70
CA ARG A 107 -12.78 23.56 -9.94
C ARG A 107 -13.70 24.77 -10.01
N LYS A 108 -14.72 24.72 -10.88
CA LYS A 108 -15.76 25.72 -10.91
C LYS A 108 -16.46 25.81 -9.55
N PHE A 109 -16.53 27.02 -8.99
CA PHE A 109 -17.10 27.26 -7.66
C PHE A 109 -18.53 26.73 -7.54
N THR A 110 -19.41 27.04 -8.51
CA THR A 110 -20.81 26.56 -8.50
C THR A 110 -20.93 25.05 -8.52
N ALA A 111 -20.07 24.33 -9.27
CA ALA A 111 -20.08 22.88 -9.32
C ALA A 111 -19.63 22.28 -8.00
N GLN A 112 -18.65 22.88 -7.34
CA GLN A 112 -18.21 22.48 -5.99
C GLN A 112 -19.28 22.71 -4.95
N ALA A 113 -19.93 23.87 -4.98
CA ALA A 113 -21.00 24.22 -4.06
C ALA A 113 -22.21 23.28 -4.20
N ILE A 114 -22.69 23.02 -5.42
CA ILE A 114 -23.78 22.04 -5.66
C ILE A 114 -23.39 20.65 -5.17
N SER A 115 -22.15 20.22 -5.46
CA SER A 115 -21.66 18.91 -5.01
C SER A 115 -21.58 18.81 -3.51
N LEU A 116 -21.17 19.87 -2.82
CA LEU A 116 -21.09 19.95 -1.37
C LEU A 116 -22.48 19.90 -0.73
N GLY A 117 -23.40 20.74 -1.18
CA GLY A 117 -24.79 20.71 -0.72
C GLY A 117 -25.46 19.35 -0.91
N GLY A 118 -25.15 18.68 -2.05
CA GLY A 118 -25.62 17.31 -2.27
C GLY A 118 -25.01 16.27 -1.28
N LYS A 119 -23.82 16.51 -0.73
CA LYS A 119 -23.24 15.63 0.32
C LYS A 119 -23.95 15.84 1.67
N ILE A 120 -24.31 17.05 1.98
CA ILE A 120 -25.09 17.36 3.20
C ILE A 120 -26.49 16.75 3.10
N GLU A 121 -27.15 16.90 1.95
CA GLU A 121 -28.43 16.23 1.69
C GLU A 121 -28.35 14.71 1.83
N ASP A 122 -27.30 14.08 1.27
CA ASP A 122 -27.13 12.63 1.40
C ASP A 122 -26.97 12.17 2.84
N GLU A 123 -26.33 12.97 3.69
CA GLU A 123 -26.18 12.63 5.10
C GLU A 123 -27.54 12.69 5.84
N LEU A 124 -28.32 13.73 5.61
CA LEU A 124 -29.70 13.81 6.13
C LEU A 124 -30.58 12.65 5.65
N TYR A 125 -30.47 12.34 4.36
CA TYR A 125 -31.14 11.18 3.79
C TYR A 125 -30.76 9.87 4.50
N PHE A 126 -29.47 9.66 4.79
CA PHE A 126 -29.01 8.44 5.48
C PHE A 126 -29.44 8.40 6.94
N GLN A 127 -29.46 9.53 7.63
CA GLN A 127 -29.98 9.63 8.99
C GLN A 127 -31.47 9.30 9.02
N ALA A 128 -32.27 9.91 8.13
CA ALA A 128 -33.70 9.61 8.03
C ALA A 128 -33.95 8.13 7.69
N PHE A 129 -33.19 7.56 6.78
CA PHE A 129 -33.29 6.14 6.44
C PHE A 129 -32.95 5.23 7.63
N SER A 130 -31.94 5.60 8.43
CA SER A 130 -31.49 4.81 9.58
C SER A 130 -32.42 4.91 10.80
N GLN A 131 -33.22 5.97 10.89
CA GLN A 131 -34.17 6.15 12.00
C GLN A 131 -35.37 5.19 11.94
N SER A 132 -35.71 4.69 10.75
CA SER A 132 -36.76 3.67 10.62
C SER A 132 -36.29 2.35 11.23
N PRO A 133 -37.08 1.76 12.21
CA PRO A 133 -36.70 0.51 12.89
C PRO A 133 -36.43 -0.64 11.91
N GLU A 134 -37.21 -0.72 10.81
CA GLU A 134 -37.06 -1.74 9.78
C GLU A 134 -35.75 -1.63 8.98
N ASN A 135 -35.20 -0.42 8.88
CA ASN A 135 -34.02 -0.14 8.08
C ASN A 135 -32.74 -0.10 8.93
N LYS A 136 -32.87 0.06 10.26
CA LYS A 136 -31.74 0.19 11.17
C LYS A 136 -30.78 -1.00 11.10
N ALA A 137 -31.29 -2.21 11.17
CA ALA A 137 -30.48 -3.44 11.08
C ALA A 137 -29.77 -3.57 9.72
N LEU A 138 -30.42 -3.18 8.63
CA LEU A 138 -29.82 -3.16 7.30
C LEU A 138 -28.70 -2.11 7.21
N PHE A 139 -28.93 -0.92 7.74
CA PHE A 139 -27.96 0.16 7.79
C PHE A 139 -26.70 -0.23 8.59
N GLU A 140 -26.88 -0.83 9.76
CA GLU A 140 -25.80 -1.34 10.61
C GLU A 140 -25.01 -2.47 9.92
N SER A 141 -25.70 -3.41 9.28
CA SER A 141 -25.08 -4.49 8.51
C SER A 141 -24.23 -3.94 7.35
N ILE A 142 -24.75 -2.95 6.61
CA ILE A 142 -24.01 -2.29 5.54
C ILE A 142 -22.76 -1.59 6.09
N ASN A 143 -22.86 -0.89 7.20
CA ASN A 143 -21.75 -0.21 7.85
C ASN A 143 -20.69 -1.20 8.33
N LYS A 144 -21.09 -2.25 9.05
CA LYS A 144 -20.17 -3.31 9.53
C LYS A 144 -19.42 -4.02 8.38
N ASP A 145 -20.07 -4.22 7.23
CA ASP A 145 -19.45 -4.82 6.03
C ASP A 145 -18.45 -3.84 5.38
N LEU A 146 -18.74 -2.54 5.44
CA LEU A 146 -17.88 -1.49 4.88
C LEU A 146 -16.70 -1.13 5.77
N ASP A 147 -16.82 -1.24 7.08
CA ASP A 147 -15.72 -1.04 8.02
C ASP A 147 -14.62 -2.09 7.84
N LYS A 148 -14.99 -3.31 7.43
CA LYS A 148 -14.05 -4.37 7.05
C LYS A 148 -13.34 -4.10 5.72
N ARG A 149 -13.92 -3.31 4.84
CA ARG A 149 -13.41 -3.00 3.50
C ARG A 149 -12.92 -1.56 3.48
N SER A 150 -11.66 -1.33 3.84
CA SER A 150 -11.08 0.01 3.89
C SER A 150 -11.57 0.95 2.78
N ASN A 151 -12.28 2.01 3.18
CA ASN A 151 -12.23 3.33 2.56
C ASN A 151 -12.96 3.62 1.26
N HIS A 152 -14.18 3.20 1.06
CA HIS A 152 -14.91 3.75 -0.06
C HIS A 152 -16.19 4.48 0.39
N TYR A 153 -16.05 5.74 0.87
CA TYR A 153 -17.19 6.60 1.15
C TYR A 153 -18.18 6.67 -0.03
N GLU A 154 -17.70 6.82 -1.26
CA GLU A 154 -18.54 6.81 -2.45
C GLU A 154 -19.23 5.45 -2.69
N TYR A 155 -18.53 4.34 -2.40
CA TYR A 155 -19.14 3.02 -2.49
C TYR A 155 -20.19 2.81 -1.38
N ARG A 156 -19.90 3.28 -0.15
CA ARG A 156 -20.85 3.29 0.96
C ARG A 156 -22.11 4.06 0.58
N ARG A 157 -21.94 5.29 0.11
CA ARG A 157 -23.01 6.14 -0.38
C ARG A 157 -23.83 5.45 -1.45
N TRP A 158 -23.20 4.91 -2.47
CA TRP A 158 -23.88 4.20 -3.55
C TRP A 158 -24.65 2.97 -3.04
N LYS A 159 -24.07 2.16 -2.17
CA LYS A 159 -24.71 0.97 -1.60
C LYS A 159 -25.91 1.33 -0.73
N LEU A 160 -25.82 2.39 0.08
CA LEU A 160 -26.94 2.90 0.87
C LEU A 160 -28.05 3.43 -0.01
N LEU A 161 -27.75 4.24 -1.02
CA LEU A 161 -28.74 4.75 -1.98
C LEU A 161 -29.45 3.62 -2.75
N LEU A 162 -28.73 2.59 -3.14
CA LEU A 162 -29.32 1.45 -3.86
C LEU A 162 -30.23 0.61 -2.93
N SER A 163 -29.81 0.41 -1.69
CA SER A 163 -30.55 -0.37 -0.69
C SER A 163 -31.83 0.35 -0.26
N SER A 164 -31.77 1.66 -0.06
CA SER A 164 -32.94 2.47 0.31
C SER A 164 -33.96 2.52 -0.82
N LYS A 165 -33.54 2.67 -2.09
CA LYS A 165 -34.42 2.58 -3.26
C LYS A 165 -35.11 1.22 -3.36
N ARG A 166 -34.40 0.14 -3.07
CA ARG A 166 -34.98 -1.23 -3.08
C ARG A 166 -36.02 -1.43 -1.97
N LYS A 167 -35.90 -0.71 -0.88
CA LYS A 167 -36.86 -0.69 0.23
C LYS A 167 -38.01 0.28 0.02
N GLY A 168 -38.07 0.99 -1.12
CA GLY A 168 -39.11 1.96 -1.39
C GLY A 168 -39.03 3.22 -0.50
N PHE A 169 -37.85 3.51 0.11
CA PHE A 169 -37.71 4.71 0.93
C PHE A 169 -37.73 5.94 0.03
N GLU A 170 -38.77 6.75 0.17
CA GLU A 170 -38.97 8.00 -0.55
C GLU A 170 -38.27 9.15 0.16
N TRP A 171 -37.64 10.02 -0.64
CA TRP A 171 -36.96 11.21 -0.17
C TRP A 171 -37.18 12.33 -1.18
N ASP A 172 -37.73 13.44 -0.70
CA ASP A 172 -37.86 14.62 -1.55
C ASP A 172 -36.50 15.30 -1.72
N ARG A 173 -35.95 15.20 -2.92
CA ARG A 173 -34.62 15.71 -3.24
C ARG A 173 -34.60 17.22 -3.29
N TRP A 174 -33.62 17.82 -2.63
CA TRP A 174 -33.47 19.27 -2.64
C TRP A 174 -33.31 19.80 -4.08
N PRO A 175 -33.94 20.94 -4.38
CA PRO A 175 -33.68 21.70 -5.63
C PRO A 175 -32.20 22.01 -5.77
N VAL A 176 -31.73 22.08 -7.01
CA VAL A 176 -30.32 22.42 -7.30
C VAL A 176 -29.92 23.76 -6.70
N ARG A 177 -30.86 24.74 -6.67
CA ARG A 177 -30.67 26.03 -6.04
C ARG A 177 -30.37 25.92 -4.55
N ASP A 178 -31.07 25.08 -3.82
CA ASP A 178 -30.87 24.94 -2.38
C ASP A 178 -29.54 24.23 -2.06
N LYS A 179 -29.15 23.22 -2.89
CA LYS A 179 -27.81 22.62 -2.82
C LYS A 179 -26.72 23.64 -3.06
N LEU A 180 -26.92 24.54 -4.02
CA LEU A 180 -25.98 25.61 -4.31
C LEU A 180 -25.85 26.55 -3.11
N LEU A 181 -26.96 27.03 -2.54
CA LEU A 181 -26.94 27.92 -1.37
C LEU A 181 -26.26 27.33 -0.14
N VAL A 182 -26.56 26.06 0.18
CA VAL A 182 -25.92 25.37 1.29
C VAL A 182 -24.42 25.22 1.04
N GLY A 183 -24.04 24.84 -0.18
CA GLY A 183 -22.63 24.66 -0.54
C GLY A 183 -21.85 25.98 -0.55
N GLU A 184 -22.42 27.06 -1.09
CA GLU A 184 -21.82 28.38 -1.08
C GLU A 184 -21.59 28.90 0.34
N LEU A 185 -22.59 28.76 1.18
CA LEU A 185 -22.47 29.12 2.59
C LEU A 185 -21.33 28.36 3.26
N LEU A 186 -21.30 27.02 3.15
CA LEU A 186 -20.27 26.21 3.79
C LEU A 186 -18.87 26.50 3.26
N ILE A 187 -18.71 26.78 1.95
CA ILE A 187 -17.42 27.18 1.38
C ILE A 187 -17.01 28.56 1.95
N SER A 188 -17.94 29.51 2.06
CA SER A 188 -17.66 30.85 2.62
C SER A 188 -17.22 30.77 4.07
N LEU A 189 -17.96 30.01 4.91
CA LEU A 189 -17.59 29.78 6.31
C LEU A 189 -16.25 29.03 6.45
N PHE A 190 -15.94 28.11 5.55
CA PHE A 190 -14.65 27.43 5.55
C PHE A 190 -13.49 28.36 5.20
N ILE A 191 -13.68 29.27 4.24
CA ILE A 191 -12.70 30.31 3.89
C ILE A 191 -12.44 31.20 5.11
N GLU A 192 -13.50 31.67 5.75
CA GLU A 192 -13.43 32.50 6.95
C GLU A 192 -12.70 31.81 8.10
N ALA A 193 -13.08 30.57 8.40
CA ALA A 193 -12.51 29.78 9.50
C ALA A 193 -11.03 29.44 9.31
N THR A 194 -10.60 29.21 8.06
CA THR A 194 -9.30 28.55 7.82
C THR A 194 -8.32 29.34 6.95
N GLY A 195 -8.81 30.17 6.03
CA GLY A 195 -7.98 30.85 5.02
C GLY A 195 -7.21 29.90 4.09
N LEU A 196 -7.59 28.60 4.02
CA LEU A 196 -6.86 27.61 3.21
C LEU A 196 -7.17 27.70 1.73
N VAL A 197 -8.37 28.11 1.37
CA VAL A 197 -8.86 28.24 -0.01
C VAL A 197 -9.38 29.62 -0.27
N GLN A 198 -9.44 29.99 -1.54
CA GLN A 198 -9.96 31.28 -2.01
C GLN A 198 -10.76 31.11 -3.30
N VAL A 199 -11.59 32.08 -3.60
CA VAL A 199 -12.33 32.12 -4.85
C VAL A 199 -11.60 33.08 -5.81
N GLU A 200 -11.20 32.55 -6.96
CA GLU A 200 -10.52 33.31 -8.01
C GLU A 200 -11.38 33.39 -9.28
N LYS A 201 -11.24 34.49 -10.00
CA LYS A 201 -11.89 34.66 -11.31
C LYS A 201 -10.92 34.24 -12.40
N VAL A 202 -11.27 33.20 -13.14
CA VAL A 202 -10.45 32.66 -14.24
C VAL A 202 -11.17 32.86 -15.55
N PHE A 203 -10.45 33.30 -16.58
CA PHE A 203 -10.97 33.51 -17.93
C PHE A 203 -10.63 32.34 -18.84
N LYS A 204 -11.62 31.70 -19.45
CA LYS A 204 -11.45 30.65 -20.44
C LYS A 204 -12.37 30.90 -21.64
N ARG A 205 -11.81 30.96 -22.85
CA ARG A 205 -12.56 31.20 -24.09
C ARG A 205 -13.53 32.38 -23.97
N LYS A 206 -13.04 33.57 -23.55
CA LYS A 206 -13.79 34.81 -23.37
C LYS A 206 -14.92 34.79 -22.32
N ARG A 207 -15.01 33.73 -21.51
CA ARG A 207 -15.96 33.63 -20.39
C ARG A 207 -15.24 33.62 -19.06
N ALA A 208 -15.75 34.39 -18.10
CA ALA A 208 -15.25 34.42 -16.73
C ALA A 208 -15.92 33.30 -15.89
N TYR A 209 -15.14 32.62 -15.09
CA TYR A 209 -15.62 31.61 -14.15
C TYR A 209 -15.01 31.85 -12.78
N ASN A 210 -15.82 31.80 -11.76
CA ASN A 210 -15.32 31.71 -10.40
C ASN A 210 -14.85 30.24 -10.15
N VAL A 211 -13.65 30.11 -9.62
CA VAL A 211 -13.05 28.81 -9.30
C VAL A 211 -12.62 28.82 -7.85
N LEU A 212 -12.70 27.65 -7.20
CA LEU A 212 -12.17 27.44 -5.87
C LEU A 212 -10.75 26.93 -6.03
N THR A 213 -9.79 27.65 -5.42
CA THR A 213 -8.36 27.31 -5.45
C THR A 213 -7.78 27.36 -4.05
N ALA A 214 -6.67 26.66 -3.82
CA ALA A 214 -5.89 26.86 -2.61
C ALA A 214 -5.20 28.22 -2.62
N THR A 215 -5.05 28.84 -1.45
CA THR A 215 -4.23 30.07 -1.32
C THR A 215 -2.76 29.75 -1.60
N LYS A 216 -1.99 30.76 -2.05
CA LYS A 216 -0.53 30.59 -2.29
C LYS A 216 0.17 30.00 -1.07
N LYS A 217 -0.13 30.48 0.13
CA LYS A 217 0.41 30.00 1.38
C LYS A 217 0.10 28.50 1.62
N THR A 218 -1.10 28.08 1.30
CA THR A 218 -1.51 26.66 1.40
C THR A 218 -0.77 25.79 0.39
N LEU A 219 -0.60 26.24 -0.86
CA LEU A 219 0.14 25.51 -1.89
C LEU A 219 1.62 25.33 -1.52
N GLU A 220 2.26 26.38 -1.01
CA GLU A 220 3.64 26.32 -0.53
C GLU A 220 3.78 25.33 0.63
N TRP A 221 2.85 25.38 1.58
CA TRP A 221 2.85 24.43 2.70
C TRP A 221 2.64 22.98 2.22
N ILE A 222 1.70 22.74 1.29
CA ILE A 222 1.48 21.41 0.68
C ILE A 222 2.76 20.93 0.00
N LYS A 223 3.41 21.79 -0.79
CA LYS A 223 4.68 21.48 -1.46
C LYS A 223 5.74 21.07 -0.45
N ASN A 224 5.95 21.84 0.59
CA ASN A 224 6.92 21.54 1.64
C ASN A 224 6.61 20.21 2.34
N VAL A 225 5.33 19.91 2.64
CA VAL A 225 4.93 18.62 3.23
C VAL A 225 5.15 17.46 2.25
N LYS A 226 4.85 17.65 0.97
CA LYS A 226 5.11 16.63 -0.07
C LYS A 226 6.60 16.34 -0.20
N ASP A 227 7.43 17.37 -0.28
CA ASP A 227 8.88 17.23 -0.38
C ASP A 227 9.46 16.56 0.86
N PHE A 228 9.01 16.94 2.05
CA PHE A 228 9.38 16.28 3.30
C PHE A 228 9.00 14.80 3.31
N ASN A 229 7.78 14.45 2.90
CA ASN A 229 7.31 13.06 2.89
C ASN A 229 8.09 12.16 1.91
N LYS A 230 8.62 12.71 0.81
CA LYS A 230 9.47 11.97 -0.13
C LYS A 230 10.71 11.38 0.55
N PHE A 231 11.22 12.01 1.60
CA PHE A 231 12.39 11.53 2.35
C PHE A 231 12.10 10.37 3.29
N PHE A 232 10.84 10.18 3.72
CA PHE A 232 10.45 9.22 4.76
C PHE A 232 9.84 7.91 4.26
N ASP A 233 9.77 7.69 2.95
CA ASP A 233 9.23 6.45 2.37
C ASP A 233 10.23 5.83 1.36
N PRO A 234 11.50 5.55 1.77
CA PRO A 234 12.49 4.97 0.86
C PRO A 234 12.09 3.55 0.44
N GLU A 235 12.51 3.15 -0.74
CA GLU A 235 12.43 1.76 -1.17
C GLU A 235 13.71 1.04 -0.74
N PHE A 236 13.63 0.26 0.33
CA PHE A 236 14.81 -0.36 0.94
C PHE A 236 15.40 -1.49 0.08
N TYR A 237 16.69 -1.38 -0.22
CA TYR A 237 17.51 -2.38 -0.91
C TYR A 237 18.52 -3.03 0.03
N PRO A 238 19.15 -4.17 -0.39
CA PRO A 238 20.34 -4.65 0.27
C PRO A 238 21.48 -3.63 0.24
N LEU A 239 22.41 -3.74 1.21
CA LEU A 239 23.66 -2.98 1.21
C LEU A 239 24.77 -3.80 0.50
N ILE A 240 25.74 -3.10 -0.07
CA ILE A 240 26.97 -3.69 -0.65
C ILE A 240 28.15 -3.63 0.33
N CYS A 241 27.99 -2.97 1.46
CA CYS A 241 28.94 -2.92 2.57
C CYS A 241 28.25 -3.31 3.88
N LYS A 242 29.01 -3.57 4.94
CA LYS A 242 28.45 -3.93 6.24
C LYS A 242 27.52 -2.81 6.76
N PRO A 243 26.34 -3.15 7.28
CA PRO A 243 25.41 -2.20 7.87
C PRO A 243 26.01 -1.57 9.14
N ARG A 244 25.56 -0.36 9.46
CA ARG A 244 25.86 0.23 10.77
C ARG A 244 25.28 -0.63 11.88
N ARG A 245 26.08 -0.89 12.90
CA ARG A 245 25.64 -1.68 14.06
C ARG A 245 24.62 -0.92 14.89
N TRP A 246 23.60 -1.63 15.33
CA TRP A 246 22.69 -1.14 16.36
C TRP A 246 23.42 -1.14 17.70
N LYS A 247 23.47 0.02 18.34
CA LYS A 247 23.97 0.21 19.70
C LYS A 247 22.87 0.69 20.64
N THR A 248 21.85 1.30 20.07
CA THR A 248 20.64 1.76 20.74
C THR A 248 19.45 1.48 19.81
N SER A 249 18.23 1.79 20.23
CA SER A 249 17.02 1.71 19.41
C SER A 249 17.02 2.64 18.17
N ILE A 250 18.06 3.44 17.98
CA ILE A 250 18.22 4.40 16.87
C ILE A 250 19.63 4.32 16.29
N GLY A 251 19.76 4.62 15.01
CA GLY A 251 21.05 4.86 14.34
C GLY A 251 21.76 3.64 13.77
N GLY A 252 21.15 2.45 13.77
CA GLY A 252 21.68 1.28 13.09
C GLY A 252 21.19 1.14 11.65
N GLY A 253 21.72 0.18 10.92
CA GLY A 253 21.28 -0.19 9.58
C GLY A 253 22.03 0.49 8.45
N TYR A 254 21.38 1.35 7.66
CA TYR A 254 21.98 1.99 6.48
C TYR A 254 23.09 2.99 6.83
N ILE A 255 23.96 3.28 5.85
CA ILE A 255 25.14 4.16 6.07
C ILE A 255 24.71 5.63 6.18
N SER A 256 23.83 6.07 5.28
CA SER A 256 23.31 7.42 5.27
C SER A 256 22.31 7.65 6.42
N ARG A 257 22.48 8.76 7.16
CA ARG A 257 21.51 9.16 8.20
C ARG A 257 20.16 9.61 7.63
N HIS A 258 20.07 9.80 6.32
CA HIS A 258 18.82 10.16 5.64
C HIS A 258 17.91 8.96 5.37
N ILE A 259 18.41 7.73 5.60
CA ILE A 259 17.65 6.48 5.47
C ILE A 259 17.78 5.75 6.81
N GLU A 260 16.91 6.07 7.74
CA GLU A 260 16.87 5.38 9.03
C GLU A 260 15.69 4.40 9.05
N PRO A 261 15.96 3.09 9.06
CA PRO A 261 14.92 2.12 9.30
C PRO A 261 14.46 2.22 10.77
N MET A 262 13.18 2.03 11.03
CA MET A 262 12.71 1.93 12.39
C MET A 262 13.22 0.62 13.02
N PHE A 263 13.74 0.70 14.24
CA PHE A 263 14.20 -0.45 15.02
C PHE A 263 13.09 -1.49 15.24
N LEU A 264 11.88 -1.02 15.51
CA LEU A 264 10.70 -1.86 15.66
C LEU A 264 9.74 -1.72 14.49
N VAL A 265 9.13 -2.84 14.09
CA VAL A 265 7.98 -2.83 13.16
C VAL A 265 6.80 -2.21 13.86
N THR A 266 6.34 -1.07 13.37
CA THR A 266 5.16 -0.39 13.89
C THR A 266 3.88 -0.97 13.29
N GLY A 267 2.87 -1.18 14.14
CA GLY A 267 1.51 -1.44 13.71
C GLY A 267 0.77 -0.14 13.30
N ASN A 268 -0.55 -0.15 13.39
CA ASN A 268 -1.38 0.98 12.98
C ASN A 268 -1.27 2.23 13.89
N ASN A 269 -0.73 2.10 15.12
CA ASN A 269 -0.56 3.19 16.09
C ASN A 269 0.88 3.73 16.13
N ILE A 270 1.25 4.51 15.12
CA ILE A 270 2.61 5.07 14.98
C ILE A 270 3.01 5.96 16.18
N THR A 271 2.09 6.69 16.78
CA THR A 271 2.39 7.61 17.89
C THR A 271 2.85 6.87 19.14
N SER A 272 2.09 5.87 19.58
CA SER A 272 2.45 5.04 20.74
C SER A 272 3.77 4.29 20.54
N HIS A 273 4.07 3.89 19.31
CA HIS A 273 5.33 3.21 18.97
C HIS A 273 6.53 4.14 19.02
N ARG A 274 6.36 5.41 18.63
CA ARG A 274 7.46 6.39 18.73
C ARG A 274 7.85 6.65 20.19
N THR A 275 6.86 6.87 21.05
CA THR A 275 7.09 7.01 22.48
C THR A 275 7.82 5.79 23.07
N TYR A 276 7.36 4.60 22.72
CA TYR A 276 8.01 3.35 23.17
C TYR A 276 9.45 3.20 22.66
N ILE A 277 9.73 3.55 21.40
CA ILE A 277 11.10 3.53 20.86
C ILE A 277 11.99 4.55 21.57
N GLU A 278 11.45 5.69 21.95
CA GLU A 278 12.16 6.70 22.73
C GLU A 278 12.45 6.25 24.16
N GLU A 279 11.50 5.59 24.80
CA GLU A 279 11.69 4.96 26.12
C GLU A 279 12.77 3.89 26.08
N LEU A 280 12.84 3.08 25.03
CA LEU A 280 13.86 2.03 24.85
C LEU A 280 15.29 2.57 24.79
N LYS A 281 15.51 3.86 24.53
CA LYS A 281 16.86 4.46 24.59
C LYS A 281 17.47 4.41 25.97
N ASN A 282 16.63 4.38 26.99
CA ASN A 282 17.05 4.38 28.39
C ASN A 282 17.39 2.98 28.92
N TYR A 283 17.21 1.94 28.09
CA TYR A 283 17.51 0.56 28.45
C TYR A 283 18.74 0.06 27.71
N ASP A 284 19.67 -0.53 28.46
CA ASP A 284 20.80 -1.23 27.88
C ASP A 284 20.40 -2.67 27.54
N MET A 285 20.46 -3.02 26.25
CA MET A 285 20.04 -4.32 25.72
C MET A 285 21.15 -4.97 24.87
N PRO A 286 22.35 -5.20 25.40
CA PRO A 286 23.51 -5.65 24.61
C PRO A 286 23.25 -7.00 23.90
N GLY A 287 22.56 -7.93 24.55
CA GLY A 287 22.19 -9.22 23.97
C GLY A 287 21.29 -9.10 22.74
N VAL A 288 20.30 -8.20 22.80
CA VAL A 288 19.38 -7.91 21.68
C VAL A 288 20.13 -7.29 20.51
N TYR A 289 20.96 -6.26 20.78
CA TYR A 289 21.74 -5.60 19.74
C TYR A 289 22.79 -6.54 19.12
N ASN A 290 23.45 -7.36 19.91
CA ASN A 290 24.43 -8.33 19.40
C ASN A 290 23.74 -9.39 18.50
N GLY A 291 22.61 -9.93 18.90
CA GLY A 291 21.83 -10.86 18.07
C GLY A 291 21.40 -10.23 16.74
N LEU A 292 20.85 -9.00 16.80
CA LEU A 292 20.42 -8.28 15.61
C LEU A 292 21.60 -7.96 14.67
N ASN A 293 22.73 -7.49 15.22
CA ASN A 293 23.94 -7.19 14.47
C ASN A 293 24.53 -8.45 13.82
N THR A 294 24.58 -9.56 14.52
CA THR A 294 25.07 -10.84 13.97
C THR A 294 24.28 -11.26 12.73
N LEU A 295 22.96 -11.15 12.79
CA LEU A 295 22.09 -11.50 11.68
C LEU A 295 22.24 -10.53 10.49
N GLN A 296 22.28 -9.23 10.73
CA GLN A 296 22.40 -8.24 9.64
C GLN A 296 23.81 -8.19 9.03
N GLU A 297 24.86 -8.55 9.76
CA GLU A 297 26.25 -8.63 9.28
C GLU A 297 26.54 -9.92 8.52
N THR A 298 25.58 -10.83 8.42
CA THR A 298 25.70 -12.06 7.62
C THR A 298 25.77 -11.71 6.14
N PRO A 299 26.89 -11.99 5.43
CA PRO A 299 27.05 -11.66 4.02
C PRO A 299 26.34 -12.68 3.13
N TRP A 300 25.63 -12.18 2.14
CA TRP A 300 24.93 -12.94 1.12
C TRP A 300 25.45 -12.66 -0.28
N VAL A 301 25.19 -13.52 -1.24
CA VAL A 301 25.38 -13.30 -2.67
C VAL A 301 24.14 -13.72 -3.43
N VAL A 302 23.91 -13.09 -4.59
CA VAL A 302 22.79 -13.44 -5.45
C VAL A 302 23.09 -14.74 -6.22
N ASN A 303 22.16 -15.68 -6.19
CA ASN A 303 22.21 -16.88 -7.01
C ASN A 303 21.83 -16.54 -8.46
N LYS A 304 22.84 -16.28 -9.31
CA LYS A 304 22.65 -15.92 -10.72
C LYS A 304 21.92 -17.00 -11.52
N HIS A 305 22.10 -18.28 -11.18
CA HIS A 305 21.40 -19.38 -11.85
C HIS A 305 19.89 -19.27 -11.66
N ILE A 306 19.45 -19.15 -10.41
CA ILE A 306 18.03 -18.99 -10.08
C ILE A 306 17.47 -17.68 -10.64
N LEU A 307 18.24 -16.60 -10.60
CA LEU A 307 17.83 -15.32 -11.17
C LEU A 307 17.55 -15.46 -12.68
N ASN A 308 18.39 -16.15 -13.42
CA ASN A 308 18.20 -16.36 -14.86
C ASN A 308 16.98 -17.23 -15.15
N VAL A 309 16.80 -18.32 -14.40
CA VAL A 309 15.58 -19.16 -14.52
C VAL A 309 14.34 -18.32 -14.24
N ALA A 310 14.35 -17.52 -13.17
CA ALA A 310 13.23 -16.67 -12.81
C ALA A 310 12.91 -15.62 -13.89
N LYS A 311 13.92 -14.99 -14.49
CA LYS A 311 13.74 -14.05 -15.62
C LYS A 311 13.09 -14.72 -16.82
N THR A 312 13.56 -15.92 -17.18
CA THR A 312 13.02 -16.68 -18.31
C THR A 312 11.55 -17.03 -18.06
N VAL A 313 11.23 -17.58 -16.89
CA VAL A 313 9.84 -17.93 -16.51
C VAL A 313 8.94 -16.69 -16.41
N PHE A 314 9.46 -15.56 -15.94
CA PHE A 314 8.68 -14.33 -15.82
C PHE A 314 8.32 -13.73 -17.19
N ASN A 315 9.21 -13.85 -18.18
CA ASN A 315 9.01 -13.31 -19.51
C ASN A 315 8.24 -14.26 -20.45
N ASP A 316 8.33 -15.56 -20.22
CA ASP A 316 7.71 -16.60 -21.05
C ASP A 316 6.76 -17.46 -20.21
N ASP A 317 5.46 -17.18 -20.32
CA ASP A 317 4.40 -17.91 -19.60
C ASP A 317 4.34 -19.41 -19.99
N SER A 318 4.79 -19.79 -21.18
CA SER A 318 4.83 -21.20 -21.62
C SER A 318 5.82 -22.03 -20.80
N ARG A 319 6.81 -21.38 -20.20
CA ARG A 319 7.81 -21.98 -19.31
C ARG A 319 7.42 -21.93 -17.82
N ASN A 320 6.27 -21.34 -17.51
CA ASN A 320 5.77 -21.22 -16.13
C ASN A 320 4.92 -22.45 -15.74
N ARG A 321 5.42 -23.64 -15.98
CA ARG A 321 4.78 -24.88 -15.58
C ARG A 321 4.75 -24.96 -14.05
N GLY A 322 3.66 -25.46 -13.48
CA GLY A 322 3.48 -25.51 -12.03
C GLY A 322 3.19 -24.18 -11.34
N GLY A 323 3.05 -23.05 -12.06
CA GLY A 323 2.63 -21.78 -11.50
C GLY A 323 3.63 -21.14 -10.53
N LEU A 324 4.91 -21.34 -10.75
CA LEU A 324 6.03 -20.88 -9.91
C LEU A 324 6.13 -19.35 -9.82
N ILE A 325 5.78 -18.69 -10.90
CA ILE A 325 5.59 -17.23 -10.99
C ILE A 325 4.13 -16.96 -11.36
N THR A 326 3.64 -15.81 -10.94
CA THR A 326 2.26 -15.42 -11.21
C THR A 326 2.03 -15.26 -12.72
N SER A 327 1.10 -16.00 -13.26
CA SER A 327 0.70 -15.96 -14.67
C SER A 327 0.09 -14.62 -15.06
N LYS A 328 -0.15 -14.43 -16.37
CA LYS A 328 -0.89 -13.28 -16.89
C LYS A 328 -2.30 -13.19 -16.31
N LEU A 329 -2.91 -12.04 -16.48
CA LEU A 329 -4.25 -11.79 -15.96
C LEU A 329 -5.28 -12.72 -16.60
N MET A 330 -6.28 -13.10 -15.82
CA MET A 330 -7.43 -13.87 -16.30
C MET A 330 -8.30 -13.01 -17.21
N GLU A 331 -8.83 -13.60 -18.24
CA GLU A 331 -9.79 -12.95 -19.13
C GLU A 331 -11.14 -12.74 -18.44
N LEU A 332 -11.81 -11.66 -18.80
CA LEU A 332 -13.16 -11.39 -18.29
C LEU A 332 -14.16 -12.32 -18.98
N PRO A 333 -15.19 -12.78 -18.27
CA PRO A 333 -16.25 -13.57 -18.88
C PRO A 333 -16.96 -12.74 -19.97
N ASN A 334 -17.39 -13.39 -21.03
CA ASN A 334 -18.11 -12.75 -22.13
C ASN A 334 -19.39 -12.07 -21.61
N LYS A 335 -19.59 -10.83 -22.04
CA LYS A 335 -20.81 -10.09 -21.70
C LYS A 335 -22.02 -10.71 -22.37
N PRO A 336 -23.20 -10.70 -21.72
CA PRO A 336 -24.44 -11.06 -22.40
C PRO A 336 -24.65 -10.18 -23.64
N HIS A 337 -25.14 -10.77 -24.72
CA HIS A 337 -25.34 -10.09 -26.01
C HIS A 337 -26.28 -8.88 -25.91
N ASN A 338 -27.29 -8.95 -25.05
CA ASN A 338 -28.25 -7.87 -24.85
C ASN A 338 -28.19 -7.32 -23.42
N ILE A 339 -27.27 -6.36 -23.16
CA ILE A 339 -27.12 -5.70 -21.84
C ILE A 339 -28.34 -4.81 -21.53
N SER A 340 -29.08 -4.37 -22.54
CA SER A 340 -30.24 -3.48 -22.41
C SER A 340 -31.53 -4.25 -22.14
N ASP A 341 -31.50 -5.60 -22.17
CA ASP A 341 -32.63 -6.44 -21.87
C ASP A 341 -33.05 -6.32 -20.41
N LYS A 342 -34.23 -5.72 -20.19
CA LYS A 342 -34.84 -5.53 -18.88
C LYS A 342 -35.81 -6.68 -18.50
N SER A 343 -35.91 -7.72 -19.35
CA SER A 343 -36.69 -8.92 -18.99
C SER A 343 -36.13 -9.56 -17.72
N PRO A 344 -36.93 -10.34 -16.96
CA PRO A 344 -36.43 -11.05 -15.79
C PRO A 344 -35.24 -11.97 -16.10
N GLU A 345 -35.20 -12.55 -17.29
CA GLU A 345 -34.14 -13.43 -17.79
C GLU A 345 -32.87 -12.61 -18.13
N GLY A 346 -33.01 -11.50 -18.84
CA GLY A 346 -31.90 -10.58 -19.13
C GLY A 346 -31.25 -10.00 -17.86
N LEU A 347 -32.08 -9.64 -16.88
CA LEU A 347 -31.59 -9.16 -15.57
C LEU A 347 -30.87 -10.28 -14.79
N LYS A 348 -31.33 -11.52 -14.83
CA LYS A 348 -30.64 -12.70 -14.25
C LYS A 348 -29.31 -12.95 -14.94
N ALA A 349 -29.27 -12.93 -16.28
CA ALA A 349 -28.06 -13.14 -17.07
C ALA A 349 -27.00 -12.04 -16.76
N LEU A 350 -27.45 -10.79 -16.72
CA LEU A 350 -26.59 -9.64 -16.37
C LEU A 350 -26.07 -9.74 -14.92
N SER A 351 -26.90 -10.15 -13.98
CA SER A 351 -26.52 -10.34 -12.58
C SER A 351 -25.47 -11.45 -12.43
N LYS A 352 -25.68 -12.59 -13.11
CA LYS A 352 -24.72 -13.70 -13.15
C LYS A 352 -23.37 -13.26 -13.73
N TRP A 353 -23.39 -12.56 -14.86
CA TRP A 353 -22.18 -12.02 -15.47
C TRP A 353 -21.46 -11.04 -14.55
N LYS A 354 -22.17 -10.09 -13.92
CA LYS A 354 -21.57 -9.15 -12.94
C LYS A 354 -20.91 -9.86 -11.78
N SER A 355 -21.52 -10.92 -11.26
CA SER A 355 -20.95 -11.73 -10.18
C SER A 355 -19.64 -12.39 -10.63
N GLN A 356 -19.63 -13.05 -11.77
CA GLN A 356 -18.46 -13.71 -12.33
C GLN A 356 -17.34 -12.69 -12.66
N ALA A 357 -17.67 -11.57 -13.31
CA ALA A 357 -16.73 -10.52 -13.61
C ALA A 357 -16.10 -9.93 -12.33
N THR A 358 -16.89 -9.76 -11.26
CA THR A 358 -16.39 -9.27 -9.97
C THR A 358 -15.34 -10.21 -9.36
N ILE A 359 -15.56 -11.53 -9.46
CA ILE A 359 -14.60 -12.54 -9.02
C ILE A 359 -13.29 -12.39 -9.81
N VAL A 360 -13.39 -12.33 -11.16
CA VAL A 360 -12.21 -12.17 -12.03
C VAL A 360 -11.49 -10.85 -11.76
N TYR A 361 -12.19 -9.73 -11.61
CA TYR A 361 -11.57 -8.45 -11.24
C TYR A 361 -10.82 -8.54 -9.91
N THR A 362 -11.43 -9.17 -8.90
CA THR A 362 -10.81 -9.33 -7.57
C THR A 362 -9.55 -10.20 -7.64
N GLN A 363 -9.62 -11.30 -8.40
CA GLN A 363 -8.48 -12.19 -8.61
C GLN A 363 -7.37 -11.48 -9.40
N ASN A 364 -7.72 -10.79 -10.50
CA ASN A 364 -6.77 -10.03 -11.29
C ASN A 364 -6.07 -8.92 -10.48
N GLN A 365 -6.76 -8.31 -9.53
CA GLN A 365 -6.13 -7.33 -8.64
C GLN A 365 -5.08 -7.97 -7.71
N LYS A 366 -5.38 -9.17 -7.19
CA LYS A 366 -4.41 -9.97 -6.41
C LYS A 366 -3.23 -10.40 -7.28
N LEU A 367 -3.50 -10.91 -8.48
CA LEU A 367 -2.47 -11.32 -9.44
C LEU A 367 -1.56 -10.14 -9.83
N LYS A 368 -2.12 -8.97 -10.14
CA LYS A 368 -1.32 -7.74 -10.43
C LYS A 368 -0.36 -7.39 -9.28
N SER A 369 -0.86 -7.42 -8.05
CA SER A 369 -0.03 -7.10 -6.88
C SER A 369 1.08 -8.13 -6.67
N LYS A 370 0.78 -9.42 -6.84
CA LYS A 370 1.74 -10.51 -6.70
C LYS A 370 2.80 -10.45 -7.81
N ARG A 371 2.38 -10.29 -9.07
CA ARG A 371 3.29 -10.16 -10.21
C ARG A 371 4.22 -8.95 -10.09
N LEU A 372 3.70 -7.82 -9.57
CA LEU A 372 4.54 -6.64 -9.29
C LEU A 372 5.59 -6.93 -8.21
N ALA A 373 5.22 -7.67 -7.16
CA ALA A 373 6.18 -8.06 -6.13
C ALA A 373 7.27 -8.99 -6.68
N GLU A 374 6.92 -9.96 -7.53
CA GLU A 374 7.86 -10.84 -8.21
C GLU A 374 8.79 -10.06 -9.16
N ALA A 375 8.24 -9.12 -9.95
CA ALA A 375 9.02 -8.24 -10.81
C ALA A 375 10.04 -7.41 -10.01
N ASN A 376 9.63 -6.85 -8.86
CA ASN A 376 10.54 -6.11 -7.98
C ASN A 376 11.61 -7.04 -7.37
N THR A 377 11.26 -8.26 -7.00
CA THR A 377 12.22 -9.26 -6.51
C THR A 377 13.29 -9.57 -7.56
N ILE A 378 12.88 -9.81 -8.81
CA ILE A 378 13.78 -10.06 -9.93
C ILE A 378 14.63 -8.82 -10.25
N TYR A 379 14.02 -7.64 -10.26
CA TYR A 379 14.73 -6.37 -10.50
C TYR A 379 15.85 -6.13 -9.50
N ILE A 380 15.54 -6.26 -8.19
CA ILE A 380 16.53 -6.05 -7.13
C ILE A 380 17.60 -7.14 -7.21
N GLY A 381 17.22 -8.41 -7.40
CA GLY A 381 18.16 -9.50 -7.60
C GLY A 381 19.11 -9.25 -8.77
N ASN A 382 18.61 -8.71 -9.88
CA ASN A 382 19.43 -8.34 -11.05
C ASN A 382 20.37 -7.17 -10.76
N LYS A 383 19.91 -6.15 -10.06
CA LYS A 383 20.71 -4.97 -9.67
C LYS A 383 21.94 -5.35 -8.85
N PHE A 384 21.80 -6.33 -7.98
CA PHE A 384 22.87 -6.79 -7.06
C PHE A 384 23.55 -8.09 -7.49
N ALA A 385 23.28 -8.58 -8.71
CA ALA A 385 23.77 -9.88 -9.18
C ALA A 385 25.30 -9.97 -9.24
N ASP A 386 25.98 -8.87 -9.53
CA ASP A 386 27.44 -8.82 -9.72
C ASP A 386 28.19 -8.39 -8.45
N GLU A 387 27.48 -8.06 -7.38
CA GLU A 387 28.11 -7.69 -6.13
C GLU A 387 28.73 -8.91 -5.43
N LYS A 388 29.96 -8.71 -4.93
CA LYS A 388 30.69 -9.77 -4.21
C LYS A 388 30.00 -10.20 -2.92
N GLN A 389 29.38 -9.25 -2.24
CA GLN A 389 28.65 -9.45 -1.01
C GLN A 389 27.53 -8.43 -0.89
N ILE A 390 26.39 -8.87 -0.37
CA ILE A 390 25.26 -8.02 -0.01
C ILE A 390 24.83 -8.30 1.42
N TYR A 391 24.26 -7.31 2.07
CA TYR A 391 23.80 -7.39 3.46
C TYR A 391 22.37 -6.89 3.56
N HIS A 392 21.63 -7.41 4.53
CA HIS A 392 20.26 -7.01 4.79
C HIS A 392 20.12 -6.41 6.18
N VAL A 393 19.66 -5.18 6.24
CA VAL A 393 19.37 -4.53 7.52
C VAL A 393 18.26 -5.26 8.24
N GLY A 394 18.48 -5.54 9.51
CA GLY A 394 17.53 -6.19 10.40
C GLY A 394 16.80 -5.19 11.30
N ARG A 395 15.60 -5.55 11.70
CA ARG A 395 14.78 -4.88 12.71
C ARG A 395 13.99 -5.89 13.53
N LEU A 396 13.48 -5.49 14.67
CA LEU A 396 12.66 -6.32 15.53
C LEU A 396 11.17 -6.00 15.37
N CYS A 397 10.31 -6.87 15.84
CA CYS A 397 8.93 -6.54 16.12
C CYS A 397 8.68 -6.68 17.63
N PHE A 398 7.60 -6.06 18.13
CA PHE A 398 7.19 -6.10 19.54
C PHE A 398 6.84 -7.51 20.06
N ARG A 399 6.89 -8.56 19.22
CA ARG A 399 6.76 -9.98 19.57
C ARG A 399 8.09 -10.71 19.51
N ASP A 400 9.20 -10.02 19.72
CA ASP A 400 10.58 -10.52 19.77
C ASP A 400 11.03 -11.30 18.53
N ARG A 401 10.46 -10.95 17.37
CA ARG A 401 10.82 -11.55 16.09
C ARG A 401 11.70 -10.62 15.27
N PHE A 402 12.73 -11.21 14.68
CA PHE A 402 13.58 -10.54 13.71
C PHE A 402 12.94 -10.49 12.33
N TYR A 403 13.02 -9.32 11.68
CA TYR A 403 12.61 -9.11 10.29
C TYR A 403 13.66 -8.30 9.53
N TYR A 404 13.84 -8.62 8.25
CA TYR A 404 14.60 -7.76 7.37
C TYR A 404 13.79 -6.54 6.94
N VAL A 405 14.47 -5.40 6.78
CA VAL A 405 13.85 -4.13 6.35
C VAL A 405 13.49 -4.16 4.86
N THR A 406 14.29 -4.85 4.05
CA THR A 406 14.10 -5.00 2.60
C THR A 406 12.76 -5.71 2.30
N GLY A 407 11.88 -5.09 1.51
CA GLY A 407 10.52 -5.59 1.32
C GLY A 407 10.40 -6.80 0.41
N TYR A 408 11.01 -6.78 -0.76
CA TYR A 408 10.80 -7.80 -1.80
C TYR A 408 11.93 -8.82 -1.88
N PHE A 409 13.17 -8.39 -1.67
CA PHE A 409 14.37 -9.19 -1.87
C PHE A 409 15.11 -9.38 -0.54
N ASN A 410 14.76 -10.42 0.19
CA ASN A 410 15.41 -10.77 1.46
C ASN A 410 15.30 -12.27 1.76
N PRO A 411 16.15 -12.82 2.66
CA PRO A 411 16.17 -14.25 2.99
C PRO A 411 14.91 -14.78 3.71
N GLN A 412 14.04 -13.91 4.23
CA GLN A 412 12.75 -14.26 4.84
C GLN A 412 11.57 -14.11 3.87
N GLY A 413 11.81 -13.65 2.66
CA GLY A 413 10.80 -13.35 1.65
C GLY A 413 10.09 -14.58 1.08
N THR A 414 9.58 -14.42 -0.13
CA THR A 414 8.92 -15.49 -0.91
C THR A 414 9.91 -16.62 -1.24
N ASP A 415 9.40 -17.76 -1.72
CA ASP A 415 10.24 -18.86 -2.18
C ASP A 415 11.29 -18.40 -3.22
N LEU A 416 10.85 -17.59 -4.19
CA LEU A 416 11.72 -16.98 -5.18
C LEU A 416 12.84 -16.12 -4.55
N ALA A 417 12.49 -15.26 -3.60
CA ALA A 417 13.48 -14.43 -2.92
C ALA A 417 14.48 -15.27 -2.13
N LYS A 418 14.01 -16.25 -1.36
CA LYS A 418 14.88 -17.20 -0.62
C LYS A 418 15.82 -17.97 -1.53
N ALA A 419 15.32 -18.42 -2.67
CA ALA A 419 16.11 -19.17 -3.65
C ALA A 419 17.24 -18.33 -4.27
N MET A 420 17.05 -17.04 -4.41
CA MET A 420 18.05 -16.13 -4.93
C MET A 420 19.18 -15.78 -3.95
N HIS A 421 19.07 -16.17 -2.66
CA HIS A 421 20.10 -15.88 -1.65
C HIS A 421 21.00 -17.07 -1.40
N LEU A 422 22.31 -16.90 -1.50
CA LEU A 422 23.34 -17.83 -1.05
C LEU A 422 24.21 -17.13 -0.01
N PHE A 423 24.71 -17.89 0.98
CA PHE A 423 25.75 -17.38 1.87
C PHE A 423 27.02 -17.05 1.07
N ALA A 424 27.58 -15.87 1.28
CA ALA A 424 28.84 -15.48 0.63
C ALA A 424 30.01 -16.34 1.12
N ASN A 425 30.04 -16.57 2.44
CA ASN A 425 31.06 -17.43 3.06
C ASN A 425 30.60 -18.89 2.99
N LYS A 426 31.25 -19.65 2.12
CA LYS A 426 30.99 -21.09 1.95
C LYS A 426 31.82 -21.90 2.95
N LYS A 427 31.26 -23.01 3.42
CA LYS A 427 31.96 -23.99 4.22
C LYS A 427 31.88 -25.38 3.58
N PRO A 428 32.85 -26.26 3.76
CA PRO A 428 32.73 -27.66 3.36
C PRO A 428 31.49 -28.31 3.98
N LEU A 429 30.77 -29.10 3.18
CA LEU A 429 29.50 -29.69 3.62
C LEU A 429 29.69 -30.78 4.65
N GLY A 430 30.67 -31.67 4.43
CA GLY A 430 30.89 -32.84 5.25
C GLY A 430 29.70 -33.83 5.19
N THR A 431 29.87 -35.00 5.82
CA THR A 431 28.84 -36.06 5.86
C THR A 431 27.58 -35.63 6.60
N VAL A 432 27.73 -34.93 7.72
CA VAL A 432 26.62 -34.40 8.50
C VAL A 432 25.84 -33.34 7.74
N GLY A 433 26.55 -32.45 7.08
CA GLY A 433 25.92 -31.40 6.25
C GLY A 433 25.17 -31.96 5.04
N GLU A 434 25.68 -33.02 4.39
CA GLU A 434 24.99 -33.72 3.29
C GLU A 434 23.65 -34.30 3.79
N LYS A 435 23.64 -34.94 4.96
CA LYS A 435 22.42 -35.46 5.59
C LYS A 435 21.37 -34.37 5.77
N TYR A 436 21.74 -33.20 6.31
CA TYR A 436 20.82 -32.06 6.46
C TYR A 436 20.40 -31.47 5.15
N LEU A 437 21.26 -31.47 4.12
CA LEU A 437 20.93 -31.05 2.79
C LEU A 437 19.84 -31.94 2.17
N CYS A 438 19.95 -33.25 2.31
CA CYS A 438 18.95 -34.23 1.88
C CYS A 438 17.61 -34.01 2.60
N LEU A 439 17.62 -33.84 3.93
CA LEU A 439 16.39 -33.53 4.69
C LEU A 439 15.69 -32.25 4.18
N GLN A 440 16.47 -31.21 3.94
CA GLN A 440 15.91 -29.97 3.44
C GLN A 440 15.41 -30.07 2.00
N LEU A 441 16.03 -30.89 1.14
CA LEU A 441 15.53 -31.17 -0.21
C LEU A 441 14.18 -31.85 -0.18
N ALA A 442 14.05 -32.92 0.62
CA ALA A 442 12.78 -33.61 0.80
C ALA A 442 11.69 -32.65 1.34
N ASN A 443 12.00 -31.88 2.39
CA ASN A 443 11.07 -30.91 2.98
C ASN A 443 10.59 -29.84 1.98
N THR A 444 11.47 -29.39 1.09
CA THR A 444 11.10 -28.37 0.09
C THR A 444 10.36 -28.95 -1.11
N TYR A 445 10.45 -30.25 -1.30
CA TYR A 445 9.65 -30.96 -2.30
C TYR A 445 8.21 -31.18 -1.84
N GLY A 446 7.97 -31.38 -0.55
CA GLY A 446 6.68 -31.69 0.03
C GLY A 446 6.69 -33.00 0.87
N GLU A 447 7.82 -33.70 0.90
CA GLU A 447 8.02 -34.97 1.64
C GLU A 447 8.37 -34.70 3.12
N ASP A 448 7.65 -33.78 3.76
CA ASP A 448 7.95 -33.34 5.13
C ASP A 448 7.20 -34.14 6.22
N LYS A 449 6.38 -35.12 5.83
CA LYS A 449 5.55 -35.92 6.74
C LYS A 449 6.10 -37.35 7.00
N ILE A 450 7.10 -37.78 6.22
CA ILE A 450 7.75 -39.08 6.41
C ILE A 450 8.94 -38.98 7.41
N SER A 451 9.47 -40.11 7.86
CA SER A 451 10.58 -40.12 8.79
C SER A 451 11.84 -39.45 8.25
N LEU A 452 12.76 -39.01 9.11
CA LEU A 452 14.00 -38.37 8.68
C LEU A 452 14.83 -39.25 7.77
N ASP A 453 14.93 -40.54 8.10
CA ASP A 453 15.69 -41.52 7.31
C ASP A 453 15.03 -41.78 5.95
N ASP A 454 13.72 -41.84 5.90
CA ASP A 454 12.99 -42.03 4.65
C ASP A 454 13.07 -40.77 3.72
N ARG A 455 13.18 -39.56 4.29
CA ARG A 455 13.49 -38.34 3.52
C ARG A 455 14.85 -38.44 2.84
N ILE A 456 15.85 -38.97 3.54
CA ILE A 456 17.19 -39.16 2.99
C ILE A 456 17.15 -40.24 1.89
N LYS A 457 16.51 -41.39 2.12
CA LYS A 457 16.32 -42.44 1.11
C LYS A 457 15.58 -41.87 -0.13
N TRP A 458 14.54 -41.07 0.07
CA TRP A 458 13.80 -40.45 -1.00
C TRP A 458 14.69 -39.57 -1.88
N VAL A 459 15.57 -38.74 -1.28
CA VAL A 459 16.51 -37.92 -2.03
C VAL A 459 17.49 -38.76 -2.84
N HIS A 460 18.06 -39.83 -2.23
CA HIS A 460 18.96 -40.76 -2.94
C HIS A 460 18.28 -41.44 -4.13
N LYS A 461 17.03 -41.90 -3.95
CA LYS A 461 16.20 -42.49 -5.01
C LYS A 461 15.96 -41.53 -6.19
N ASN A 462 15.79 -40.23 -5.90
CA ASN A 462 15.48 -39.21 -6.92
C ASN A 462 16.70 -38.35 -7.33
N LYS A 463 17.94 -38.79 -6.95
CA LYS A 463 19.16 -37.99 -7.12
C LYS A 463 19.37 -37.52 -8.53
N ASP A 464 19.23 -38.41 -9.51
CA ASP A 464 19.49 -38.07 -10.93
C ASP A 464 18.51 -37.05 -11.49
N GLN A 465 17.22 -37.16 -11.14
CA GLN A 465 16.20 -36.19 -11.53
C GLN A 465 16.42 -34.80 -10.88
N ILE A 466 16.87 -34.82 -9.61
CA ILE A 466 17.22 -33.59 -8.87
C ILE A 466 18.40 -32.88 -9.54
N ILE A 467 19.44 -33.63 -9.90
CA ILE A 467 20.64 -33.10 -10.58
C ILE A 467 20.29 -32.62 -11.99
N ALA A 468 19.52 -33.39 -12.77
CA ALA A 468 19.10 -33.02 -14.09
C ALA A 468 18.30 -31.71 -14.08
N SER A 469 17.33 -31.58 -13.18
CA SER A 469 16.56 -30.33 -13.00
C SER A 469 17.43 -29.14 -12.59
N ALA A 470 18.45 -29.37 -11.75
CA ALA A 470 19.35 -28.28 -11.33
C ALA A 470 20.30 -27.83 -12.45
N LYS A 471 20.63 -28.72 -13.40
CA LYS A 471 21.49 -28.40 -14.56
C LYS A 471 20.68 -27.73 -15.68
N ASP A 472 19.57 -28.32 -16.04
CA ASP A 472 18.68 -27.86 -17.12
C ASP A 472 17.21 -27.91 -16.67
N PRO A 473 16.74 -26.84 -16.02
CA PRO A 473 15.40 -26.82 -15.43
C PRO A 473 14.27 -26.81 -16.45
N PHE A 474 14.53 -26.41 -17.70
CA PHE A 474 13.49 -26.29 -18.71
C PHE A 474 13.22 -27.59 -19.45
N ASN A 475 14.22 -28.47 -19.57
CA ASN A 475 14.05 -29.80 -20.14
C ASN A 475 13.77 -30.88 -19.08
N ASN A 476 13.96 -30.57 -17.79
CA ASN A 476 13.75 -31.47 -16.66
C ASN A 476 12.77 -30.88 -15.65
N SER A 477 11.50 -31.21 -15.76
CA SER A 477 10.40 -30.60 -15.02
C SER A 477 10.20 -31.12 -13.59
N PHE A 478 11.05 -32.02 -13.07
CA PHE A 478 10.89 -32.60 -11.75
C PHE A 478 10.79 -31.58 -10.62
N TRP A 479 11.46 -30.44 -10.73
CA TRP A 479 11.40 -29.35 -9.77
C TRP A 479 10.08 -28.57 -9.75
N GLU A 480 9.32 -28.59 -10.86
CA GLU A 480 8.04 -27.88 -10.98
C GLU A 480 6.95 -28.46 -10.09
N HIS A 481 7.06 -29.73 -9.74
CA HIS A 481 6.14 -30.45 -8.85
C HIS A 481 6.44 -30.28 -7.35
N ALA A 482 7.49 -29.53 -7.02
CA ALA A 482 7.85 -29.30 -5.63
C ALA A 482 7.03 -28.15 -5.01
N ASP A 483 6.67 -28.25 -3.76
CA ASP A 483 5.99 -27.20 -3.00
C ASP A 483 6.74 -25.87 -3.04
N LYS A 484 8.08 -25.91 -3.09
CA LYS A 484 8.98 -24.76 -3.17
C LYS A 484 10.00 -24.94 -4.28
N GLY A 485 9.52 -24.90 -5.53
CA GLY A 485 10.29 -25.24 -6.72
C GLY A 485 11.59 -24.45 -6.89
N PHE A 486 11.56 -23.10 -6.78
CA PHE A 486 12.77 -22.28 -6.91
C PHE A 486 13.80 -22.57 -5.81
N PHE A 487 13.35 -22.83 -4.59
CA PHE A 487 14.26 -23.11 -3.49
C PHE A 487 14.97 -24.46 -3.65
N LYS A 488 14.35 -25.41 -4.33
CA LYS A 488 14.93 -26.70 -4.68
C LYS A 488 16.04 -26.57 -5.71
N LEU A 489 15.84 -25.79 -6.77
CA LEU A 489 16.87 -25.54 -7.80
C LEU A 489 18.16 -24.92 -7.23
N LYS A 490 18.06 -24.17 -6.12
CA LYS A 490 19.19 -23.57 -5.44
C LYS A 490 20.23 -24.59 -4.99
N LYS A 491 19.80 -25.80 -4.66
CA LYS A 491 20.64 -26.81 -3.98
C LYS A 491 21.27 -27.74 -5.00
N LYS A 492 22.42 -27.33 -5.58
CA LYS A 492 23.29 -28.24 -6.33
C LYS A 492 23.92 -29.24 -5.34
N ILE A 493 23.56 -30.50 -5.46
CA ILE A 493 24.35 -31.58 -4.89
C ILE A 493 25.62 -31.63 -5.75
N LYS A 494 26.74 -31.14 -5.22
CA LYS A 494 28.06 -31.37 -5.86
C LYS A 494 28.40 -32.85 -5.74
N ASN A 495 28.83 -33.44 -6.88
CA ASN A 495 29.54 -34.70 -6.88
C ASN A 495 30.86 -34.55 -6.15
#